data_842e45dd94a4f128e6e11efd5f6990a5
#
_entry.id   842e45dd94a4f128e6e11efd5f6990a5
#
_cell.length_a   1.000
_cell.length_b   1.000
_cell.length_c   1.000
_cell.angle_alpha   90.00
_cell.angle_beta   90.00
_cell.angle_gamma   90.00
#
_symmetry.space_group_name_H-M   'P 1'
#
loop_
_entity.id
_entity.type
_entity.pdbx_description
1 polymer ?
#
loop_
_entity_poly.entity_id
_entity_poly.type
_entity_poly.pdbx_seq_one_letter_code
_entity_poly.pdbx_strand_id
1 'polypeptide(L)'
;IATSNEGVWRIDTSGETYKVKFYTPSDGTLSTVGAMSVCVDGYNRVWVGSNGNGLDLYDRKNDRFVSVLNDYFRNGDVVFSMLEDDEHTLWLTTNAEMYHIDIPLDGAAPKIHTYTVDDGLQDHMFNRNSCFKGADGKLFFGGFRGLNSFYPDKIVQDTAYSPVVITDIKVHNVSVR
;
A
#
# COMPACT_ATOMS: atom_id res chain seq x y z
N ILE A 1 13.73 -2.09 -10.34
CA ILE A 1 13.59 -3.46 -9.83
C ILE A 1 13.62 -3.41 -8.32
N ALA A 2 12.60 -3.94 -7.66
CA ALA A 2 12.57 -4.12 -6.21
C ALA A 2 13.12 -5.51 -5.84
N THR A 3 13.96 -5.58 -4.82
CA THR A 3 14.58 -6.84 -4.37
C THR A 3 14.34 -7.07 -2.88
N SER A 4 14.27 -8.32 -2.46
CA SER A 4 13.96 -8.67 -1.07
C SER A 4 15.05 -8.27 -0.06
N ASN A 5 16.32 -8.26 -0.49
CA ASN A 5 17.45 -8.16 0.42
C ASN A 5 18.54 -7.17 -0.05
N GLU A 6 18.38 -6.57 -1.23
CA GLU A 6 19.41 -5.70 -1.83
C GLU A 6 18.86 -4.31 -2.19
N GLY A 7 17.65 -3.98 -1.71
CA GLY A 7 17.02 -2.69 -1.95
C GLY A 7 16.43 -2.54 -3.36
N VAL A 8 16.65 -1.40 -3.99
CA VAL A 8 16.09 -1.05 -5.30
C VAL A 8 17.20 -0.82 -6.31
N TRP A 9 17.03 -1.38 -7.50
CA TRP A 9 17.95 -1.20 -8.62
C TRP A 9 17.27 -0.38 -9.71
N ARG A 10 17.93 0.69 -10.14
CA ARG A 10 17.55 1.44 -11.33
C ARG A 10 18.47 1.07 -12.47
N ILE A 11 17.92 0.61 -13.58
CA ILE A 11 18.64 0.26 -14.79
C ILE A 11 18.23 1.26 -15.87
N ASP A 12 19.19 2.04 -16.34
CA ASP A 12 19.02 2.92 -17.48
C ASP A 12 19.44 2.15 -18.75
N THR A 13 18.50 2.00 -19.66
CA THR A 13 18.64 1.26 -20.93
C THR A 13 18.65 2.21 -22.14
N SER A 14 18.74 3.52 -21.93
CA SER A 14 18.65 4.52 -23.01
C SER A 14 19.93 4.63 -23.87
N GLY A 15 21.06 4.12 -23.41
CA GLY A 15 22.35 4.12 -24.09
C GLY A 15 22.75 2.76 -24.65
N GLU A 16 23.91 2.71 -25.32
CA GLU A 16 24.49 1.46 -25.83
C GLU A 16 24.93 0.51 -24.70
N THR A 17 25.17 1.03 -23.52
CA THR A 17 25.54 0.26 -22.32
C THR A 17 24.59 0.58 -21.19
N TYR A 18 24.19 -0.46 -20.45
CA TYR A 18 23.33 -0.29 -19.28
C TYR A 18 24.07 0.39 -18.15
N LYS A 19 23.41 1.40 -17.55
CA LYS A 19 23.88 2.01 -16.29
C LYS A 19 22.99 1.52 -15.17
N VAL A 20 23.62 0.98 -14.15
CA VAL A 20 22.90 0.45 -12.96
C VAL A 20 23.23 1.31 -11.76
N LYS A 21 22.19 1.73 -11.03
CA LYS A 21 22.31 2.37 -9.73
C LYS A 21 21.56 1.57 -8.69
N PHE A 22 22.16 1.43 -7.53
CA PHE A 22 21.59 0.78 -6.35
C PHE A 22 21.12 1.84 -5.36
N TYR A 23 20.00 1.58 -4.70
CA TYR A 23 19.48 2.35 -3.59
C TYR A 23 19.35 1.42 -2.39
N THR A 24 20.03 1.76 -1.31
CA THR A 24 20.15 0.91 -0.12
C THR A 24 20.10 1.74 1.16
N PRO A 25 19.78 1.14 2.32
CA PRO A 25 19.88 1.86 3.60
C PRO A 25 21.33 2.19 3.99
N SER A 26 22.31 1.41 3.52
CA SER A 26 23.71 1.58 3.88
C SER A 26 24.30 2.91 3.38
N ASP A 27 23.76 3.45 2.29
CA ASP A 27 24.15 4.75 1.74
C ASP A 27 23.11 5.85 2.00
N GLY A 28 22.04 5.52 2.75
CA GLY A 28 20.98 6.45 3.11
C GLY A 28 20.04 6.81 1.95
N THR A 29 20.05 6.03 0.87
CA THR A 29 19.22 6.30 -0.32
C THR A 29 17.89 5.54 -0.34
N LEU A 30 17.67 4.63 0.61
CA LEU A 30 16.44 3.85 0.79
C LEU A 30 16.17 3.63 2.29
N SER A 31 14.93 3.42 2.71
CA SER A 31 14.57 3.22 4.12
C SER A 31 14.89 1.81 4.63
N THR A 32 14.81 0.80 3.76
CA THR A 32 14.98 -0.62 4.12
C THR A 32 15.61 -1.43 2.98
N VAL A 33 16.30 -2.52 3.30
CA VAL A 33 16.82 -3.46 2.30
C VAL A 33 15.72 -4.26 1.59
N GLY A 34 14.58 -4.46 2.26
CA GLY A 34 13.48 -5.27 1.75
C GLY A 34 12.50 -4.46 0.91
N ALA A 35 12.79 -4.27 -0.38
CA ALA A 35 11.83 -3.72 -1.33
C ALA A 35 10.94 -4.85 -1.87
N MET A 36 9.65 -4.82 -1.56
CA MET A 36 8.71 -5.90 -1.88
C MET A 36 7.96 -5.67 -3.17
N SER A 37 7.63 -4.43 -3.48
CA SER A 37 6.87 -4.04 -4.67
C SER A 37 7.35 -2.69 -5.19
N VAL A 38 7.09 -2.41 -6.46
CA VAL A 38 7.35 -1.11 -7.09
C VAL A 38 6.20 -0.74 -8.01
N CYS A 39 5.79 0.51 -7.96
CA CYS A 39 4.75 1.06 -8.82
C CYS A 39 5.18 2.42 -9.36
N VAL A 40 4.79 2.72 -10.58
CA VAL A 40 4.89 4.06 -11.15
C VAL A 40 3.47 4.53 -11.43
N ASP A 41 3.06 5.63 -10.83
CA ASP A 41 1.72 6.18 -10.97
C ASP A 41 1.58 7.09 -12.20
N GLY A 42 0.37 7.52 -12.50
CA GLY A 42 0.04 8.38 -13.64
C GLY A 42 0.70 9.76 -13.58
N TYR A 43 1.15 10.18 -12.41
CA TYR A 43 1.95 11.40 -12.22
C TYR A 43 3.45 11.14 -12.34
N ASN A 44 3.84 9.93 -12.78
CA ASN A 44 5.22 9.50 -12.92
C ASN A 44 6.00 9.51 -11.58
N ARG A 45 5.31 9.38 -10.45
CA ARG A 45 5.95 9.15 -9.15
C ARG A 45 6.33 7.67 -9.05
N VAL A 46 7.49 7.37 -8.49
CA VAL A 46 7.95 5.99 -8.30
C VAL A 46 7.81 5.63 -6.83
N TRP A 47 6.99 4.64 -6.57
CA TRP A 47 6.66 4.14 -5.25
C TRP A 47 7.34 2.80 -5.01
N VAL A 48 7.83 2.59 -3.81
CA VAL A 48 8.39 1.31 -3.36
C VAL A 48 7.66 0.89 -2.10
N GLY A 49 7.08 -0.30 -2.14
CA GLY A 49 6.53 -0.97 -0.98
C GLY A 49 7.61 -1.73 -0.23
N SER A 50 7.71 -1.50 1.06
CA SER A 50 8.78 -2.00 1.90
C SER A 50 8.40 -3.22 2.74
N ASN A 51 9.42 -3.88 3.29
CA ASN A 51 9.25 -4.92 4.29
C ASN A 51 9.29 -4.30 5.69
N GLY A 52 8.15 -3.87 6.18
CA GLY A 52 7.98 -3.39 7.54
C GLY A 52 8.06 -1.87 7.73
N ASN A 53 8.33 -1.08 6.68
CA ASN A 53 8.47 0.38 6.74
C ASN A 53 7.44 1.14 5.86
N GLY A 54 6.33 0.49 5.47
CA GLY A 54 5.29 1.13 4.66
C GLY A 54 5.76 1.48 3.24
N LEU A 55 5.67 2.75 2.85
CA LEU A 55 5.96 3.23 1.50
C LEU A 55 7.16 4.17 1.46
N ASP A 56 7.99 3.99 0.44
CA ASP A 56 9.02 4.93 0.02
C ASP A 56 8.66 5.60 -1.31
N LEU A 57 8.85 6.90 -1.40
CA LEU A 57 8.65 7.70 -2.61
C LEU A 57 10.01 8.18 -3.15
N TYR A 58 10.22 8.05 -4.46
CA TYR A 58 11.44 8.52 -5.09
C TYR A 58 11.50 10.04 -5.18
N ASP A 59 12.46 10.64 -4.46
CA ASP A 59 12.82 12.04 -4.54
C ASP A 59 13.81 12.26 -5.70
N ARG A 60 13.28 12.71 -6.83
CA ARG A 60 14.08 12.94 -8.04
C ARG A 60 15.15 14.02 -7.87
N LYS A 61 14.92 15.01 -7.00
CA LYS A 61 15.85 16.14 -6.78
C LYS A 61 17.11 15.69 -6.06
N ASN A 62 16.96 14.81 -5.09
CA ASN A 62 18.06 14.31 -4.26
C ASN A 62 18.50 12.90 -4.67
N ASP A 63 17.88 12.32 -5.70
CA ASP A 63 18.15 10.99 -6.26
C ASP A 63 18.20 9.88 -5.17
N ARG A 64 17.15 9.87 -4.32
CA ARG A 64 16.97 8.91 -3.24
C ARG A 64 15.49 8.60 -3.02
N PHE A 65 15.20 7.54 -2.32
CA PHE A 65 13.89 7.25 -1.80
C PHE A 65 13.72 7.84 -0.40
N VAL A 66 12.55 8.37 -0.11
CA VAL A 66 12.18 8.90 1.20
C VAL A 66 10.94 8.16 1.70
N SER A 67 10.97 7.76 2.94
CA SER A 67 9.84 7.11 3.56
C SER A 67 8.71 8.11 3.78
N VAL A 68 7.52 7.72 3.39
CA VAL A 68 6.32 8.57 3.43
C VAL A 68 5.15 7.79 4.04
N LEU A 69 4.22 8.52 4.65
CA LEU A 69 2.98 7.95 5.21
C LEU A 69 3.19 6.93 6.35
N ASN A 70 4.35 6.92 7.02
CA ASN A 70 4.67 5.93 8.06
C ASN A 70 3.65 5.92 9.21
N ASP A 71 3.08 7.08 9.54
CA ASP A 71 2.09 7.20 10.62
C ASP A 71 0.75 6.51 10.30
N TYR A 72 0.53 6.14 9.05
CA TYR A 72 -0.70 5.51 8.58
C TYR A 72 -0.58 3.98 8.47
N PHE A 73 0.65 3.46 8.45
CA PHE A 73 0.90 2.02 8.42
C PHE A 73 1.15 1.49 9.82
N ARG A 74 0.73 0.26 10.07
CA ARG A 74 1.10 -0.43 11.31
C ARG A 74 2.59 -0.76 11.29
N ASN A 75 3.21 -0.74 12.46
CA ASN A 75 4.60 -1.17 12.57
C ASN A 75 4.72 -2.64 12.13
N GLY A 76 5.56 -2.90 11.14
CA GLY A 76 5.75 -4.22 10.55
C GLY A 76 4.87 -4.53 9.33
N ASP A 77 4.08 -3.57 8.83
CA ASP A 77 3.34 -3.76 7.58
C ASP A 77 4.28 -3.96 6.39
N VAL A 78 4.06 -5.07 5.70
CA VAL A 78 4.79 -5.44 4.48
C VAL A 78 3.93 -5.16 3.28
N VAL A 79 4.32 -4.23 2.41
CA VAL A 79 3.55 -3.86 1.22
C VAL A 79 3.85 -4.82 0.06
N PHE A 80 2.97 -5.79 -0.14
CA PHE A 80 3.17 -6.88 -1.10
C PHE A 80 2.89 -6.51 -2.55
N SER A 81 1.86 -5.69 -2.79
CA SER A 81 1.44 -5.30 -4.14
C SER A 81 0.90 -3.88 -4.15
N MET A 82 1.03 -3.21 -5.28
CA MET A 82 0.50 -1.86 -5.50
C MET A 82 -0.08 -1.76 -6.90
N LEU A 83 -1.24 -1.12 -7.02
CA LEU A 83 -1.87 -0.73 -8.28
C LEU A 83 -2.40 0.70 -8.17
N GLU A 84 -2.41 1.40 -9.28
CA GLU A 84 -3.12 2.67 -9.44
C GLU A 84 -4.44 2.43 -10.18
N ASP A 85 -5.52 3.01 -9.69
CA ASP A 85 -6.81 2.99 -10.38
C ASP A 85 -6.92 4.09 -11.45
N ASP A 86 -8.13 4.29 -12.02
CA ASP A 86 -8.36 5.29 -13.06
C ASP A 86 -8.53 6.71 -12.52
N GLU A 87 -8.69 6.85 -11.19
CA GLU A 87 -8.75 8.13 -10.47
C GLU A 87 -7.40 8.56 -9.92
N HIS A 88 -6.32 7.84 -10.27
CA HIS A 88 -4.96 8.07 -9.80
C HIS A 88 -4.78 7.87 -8.30
N THR A 89 -5.58 7.02 -7.68
CA THR A 89 -5.40 6.60 -6.29
C THR A 89 -4.69 5.25 -6.20
N LEU A 90 -3.96 5.02 -5.11
CA LEU A 90 -3.17 3.80 -4.93
C LEU A 90 -3.94 2.77 -4.11
N TRP A 91 -3.93 1.55 -4.58
CA TRP A 91 -4.42 0.37 -3.88
C TRP A 91 -3.25 -0.52 -3.49
N LEU A 92 -3.10 -0.78 -2.20
CA LEU A 92 -2.00 -1.54 -1.65
C LEU A 92 -2.52 -2.77 -0.91
N THR A 93 -1.79 -3.87 -1.02
CA THR A 93 -2.03 -5.05 -0.17
C THR A 93 -0.86 -5.26 0.77
N THR A 94 -1.17 -5.62 2.01
CA THR A 94 -0.18 -5.88 3.04
C THR A 94 -0.33 -7.30 3.63
N ASN A 95 0.45 -7.58 4.67
CA ASN A 95 0.33 -8.80 5.46
C ASN A 95 -0.86 -8.81 6.44
N ALA A 96 -1.68 -7.75 6.45
CA ALA A 96 -2.83 -7.65 7.36
C ALA A 96 -4.09 -7.08 6.68
N GLU A 97 -3.96 -6.14 5.79
CA GLU A 97 -5.05 -5.30 5.29
C GLU A 97 -4.82 -4.87 3.84
N MET A 98 -5.85 -4.30 3.23
CA MET A 98 -5.74 -3.57 1.97
C MET A 98 -5.96 -2.09 2.24
N TYR A 99 -5.12 -1.25 1.67
CA TYR A 99 -5.21 0.20 1.77
C TYR A 99 -5.60 0.81 0.44
N HIS A 100 -6.48 1.80 0.50
CA HIS A 100 -6.81 2.70 -0.60
C HIS A 100 -6.34 4.10 -0.22
N ILE A 101 -5.47 4.70 -1.01
CA ILE A 101 -4.77 5.94 -0.66
C ILE A 101 -4.92 6.97 -1.79
N ASP A 102 -5.59 8.08 -1.47
CA ASP A 102 -5.61 9.28 -2.30
C ASP A 102 -4.54 10.25 -1.80
N ILE A 103 -3.55 10.56 -2.64
CA ILE A 103 -2.42 11.44 -2.31
C ILE A 103 -2.49 12.69 -3.18
N PRO A 104 -3.07 13.79 -2.67
CA PRO A 104 -3.22 15.02 -3.40
C PRO A 104 -1.88 15.63 -3.86
N LEU A 105 -1.88 16.24 -5.06
CA LEU A 105 -0.67 16.88 -5.61
C LEU A 105 -0.36 18.24 -4.98
N ASP A 106 -1.33 18.88 -4.37
CA ASP A 106 -1.24 20.20 -3.73
C ASP A 106 -0.59 20.16 -2.34
N GLY A 107 -0.21 18.96 -1.86
CA GLY A 107 0.36 18.75 -0.53
C GLY A 107 -0.65 18.71 0.60
N ALA A 108 -1.94 18.61 0.30
CA ALA A 108 -2.96 18.33 1.32
C ALA A 108 -2.74 16.95 1.96
N ALA A 109 -3.33 16.75 3.13
CA ALA A 109 -3.25 15.47 3.82
C ALA A 109 -3.84 14.33 2.96
N PRO A 110 -3.19 13.17 2.89
CA PRO A 110 -3.70 12.02 2.16
C PRO A 110 -5.00 11.52 2.79
N LYS A 111 -5.90 10.99 1.97
CA LYS A 111 -7.06 10.25 2.44
C LYS A 111 -6.76 8.78 2.35
N ILE A 112 -6.92 8.07 3.47
CA ILE A 112 -6.60 6.65 3.56
C ILE A 112 -7.82 5.89 4.06
N HIS A 113 -8.18 4.88 3.31
CA HIS A 113 -9.16 3.87 3.70
C HIS A 113 -8.46 2.51 3.85
N THR A 114 -8.86 1.79 4.89
CA THR A 114 -8.36 0.45 5.18
C THR A 114 -9.52 -0.54 5.05
N TYR A 115 -9.27 -1.62 4.32
CA TYR A 115 -10.21 -2.74 4.16
C TYR A 115 -9.65 -3.98 4.83
N THR A 116 -10.54 -4.73 5.46
CA THR A 116 -10.23 -5.95 6.22
C THR A 116 -11.07 -7.13 5.72
N VAL A 117 -10.95 -8.28 6.36
CA VAL A 117 -11.82 -9.44 6.06
C VAL A 117 -13.30 -9.15 6.36
N ASP A 118 -13.60 -8.25 7.29
CA ASP A 118 -14.97 -7.84 7.60
C ASP A 118 -15.60 -7.04 6.46
N ASP A 119 -14.77 -6.41 5.61
CA ASP A 119 -15.19 -5.70 4.39
C ASP A 119 -15.24 -6.62 3.16
N GLY A 120 -14.96 -7.91 3.33
CA GLY A 120 -15.06 -8.91 2.27
C GLY A 120 -13.72 -9.26 1.61
N LEU A 121 -12.58 -8.96 2.24
CA LEU A 121 -11.31 -9.50 1.76
C LEU A 121 -11.26 -11.02 1.93
N GLN A 122 -10.57 -11.71 0.99
CA GLN A 122 -10.45 -13.16 0.98
C GLN A 122 -9.72 -13.73 2.20
N ASP A 123 -8.76 -12.98 2.75
CA ASP A 123 -7.97 -13.25 3.95
C ASP A 123 -7.22 -11.97 4.36
N HIS A 124 -6.54 -12.00 5.52
CA HIS A 124 -5.61 -10.95 5.95
C HIS A 124 -4.36 -10.89 5.06
N MET A 125 -3.94 -12.03 4.50
CA MET A 125 -2.67 -12.13 3.76
C MET A 125 -2.87 -12.18 2.26
N PHE A 126 -2.07 -11.37 1.57
CA PHE A 126 -1.98 -11.35 0.11
C PHE A 126 -0.65 -11.93 -0.37
N ASN A 127 -0.61 -12.35 -1.63
CA ASN A 127 0.60 -12.82 -2.26
C ASN A 127 1.39 -11.65 -2.86
N ARG A 128 2.71 -11.71 -2.77
CA ARG A 128 3.60 -10.69 -3.33
C ARG A 128 3.40 -10.56 -4.84
N ASN A 129 3.31 -9.32 -5.32
CA ASN A 129 3.14 -8.97 -6.74
C ASN A 129 1.96 -9.69 -7.43
N SER A 130 1.01 -10.18 -6.64
CA SER A 130 -0.19 -10.85 -7.15
C SER A 130 -1.31 -9.85 -7.35
N CYS A 131 -1.11 -8.94 -8.27
CA CYS A 131 -2.08 -7.90 -8.60
C CYS A 131 -2.13 -7.64 -10.11
N PHE A 132 -3.31 -7.23 -10.60
CA PHE A 132 -3.51 -6.90 -12.00
C PHE A 132 -4.65 -5.90 -12.14
N LYS A 133 -4.49 -4.93 -13.06
CA LYS A 133 -5.55 -4.00 -13.48
C LYS A 133 -6.03 -4.40 -14.86
N GLY A 134 -7.30 -4.74 -14.98
CA GLY A 134 -7.96 -5.02 -16.24
C GLY A 134 -8.07 -3.77 -17.11
N ALA A 135 -8.21 -3.97 -18.43
CA ALA A 135 -8.41 -2.87 -19.37
C ALA A 135 -9.73 -2.12 -19.16
N ASP A 136 -10.65 -2.71 -18.41
CA ASP A 136 -11.95 -2.15 -18.01
C ASP A 136 -11.89 -1.45 -16.64
N GLY A 137 -10.70 -1.24 -16.08
CA GLY A 137 -10.49 -0.60 -14.77
C GLY A 137 -10.70 -1.53 -13.58
N LYS A 138 -11.06 -2.80 -13.78
CA LYS A 138 -11.23 -3.77 -12.71
C LYS A 138 -9.90 -4.13 -12.09
N LEU A 139 -9.80 -4.08 -10.76
CA LEU A 139 -8.61 -4.47 -10.01
C LEU A 139 -8.75 -5.91 -9.51
N PHE A 140 -7.61 -6.60 -9.48
CA PHE A 140 -7.49 -7.98 -9.02
C PHE A 140 -6.31 -8.10 -8.05
N PHE A 141 -6.52 -8.74 -6.89
CA PHE A 141 -5.49 -8.98 -5.89
C PHE A 141 -5.59 -10.41 -5.38
N GLY A 142 -4.53 -11.19 -5.60
CA GLY A 142 -4.46 -12.60 -5.18
C GLY A 142 -3.91 -12.74 -3.77
N GLY A 143 -4.48 -13.64 -3.01
CA GLY A 143 -4.07 -13.96 -1.66
C GLY A 143 -4.11 -15.46 -1.35
N PHE A 144 -3.91 -15.82 -0.10
CA PHE A 144 -3.76 -17.23 0.33
C PHE A 144 -5.05 -18.03 0.22
N ARG A 145 -6.22 -17.38 0.31
CA ARG A 145 -7.53 -18.04 0.26
C ARG A 145 -8.35 -17.67 -0.98
N GLY A 146 -7.72 -17.04 -1.95
CA GLY A 146 -8.42 -16.72 -3.18
C GLY A 146 -8.03 -15.39 -3.79
N LEU A 147 -9.00 -14.76 -4.43
CA LEU A 147 -8.83 -13.54 -5.21
C LEU A 147 -9.89 -12.52 -4.82
N ASN A 148 -9.47 -11.32 -4.50
CA ASN A 148 -10.36 -10.17 -4.48
C ASN A 148 -10.36 -9.51 -5.85
N SER A 149 -11.55 -9.19 -6.37
CA SER A 149 -11.68 -8.43 -7.61
C SER A 149 -12.86 -7.47 -7.53
N PHE A 150 -12.62 -6.21 -7.89
CA PHE A 150 -13.62 -5.15 -7.76
C PHE A 150 -13.36 -4.02 -8.74
N TYR A 151 -14.37 -3.19 -8.95
CA TYR A 151 -14.23 -1.90 -9.62
C TYR A 151 -14.15 -0.82 -8.54
N PRO A 152 -13.07 -0.01 -8.48
CA PRO A 152 -12.91 1.04 -7.46
C PRO A 152 -14.09 2.01 -7.39
N ASP A 153 -14.61 2.44 -8.55
CA ASP A 153 -15.76 3.34 -8.69
C ASP A 153 -17.10 2.77 -8.18
N LYS A 154 -17.18 1.45 -7.95
CA LYS A 154 -18.37 0.75 -7.46
C LYS A 154 -18.31 0.43 -5.97
N ILE A 155 -17.23 0.76 -5.31
CA ILE A 155 -17.14 0.57 -3.86
C ILE A 155 -17.95 1.66 -3.18
N VAL A 156 -19.05 1.26 -2.56
CA VAL A 156 -19.89 2.16 -1.74
C VAL A 156 -19.33 2.16 -0.33
N GLN A 157 -18.88 3.32 0.12
CA GLN A 157 -18.52 3.49 1.52
C GLN A 157 -19.79 3.63 2.34
N ASP A 158 -19.98 2.72 3.30
CA ASP A 158 -21.06 2.88 4.28
C ASP A 158 -20.66 4.01 5.23
N THR A 159 -21.27 5.18 5.04
CA THR A 159 -21.11 6.34 5.93
C THR A 159 -22.13 6.34 7.06
N ALA A 160 -22.94 5.30 7.19
CA ALA A 160 -23.93 5.19 8.26
C ALA A 160 -23.21 5.12 9.63
N TYR A 161 -23.38 6.18 10.40
CA TYR A 161 -22.89 6.24 11.77
C TYR A 161 -23.80 5.36 12.63
N SER A 162 -23.36 4.17 12.98
CA SER A 162 -24.06 3.36 13.99
C SER A 162 -23.60 3.84 15.37
N PRO A 163 -24.47 4.52 16.14
CA PRO A 163 -24.09 4.98 17.46
C PRO A 163 -23.84 3.77 18.37
N VAL A 164 -22.68 3.76 19.02
CA VAL A 164 -22.41 2.77 20.06
C VAL A 164 -23.25 3.11 21.27
N VAL A 165 -24.17 2.21 21.62
CA VAL A 165 -25.03 2.36 22.80
C VAL A 165 -24.57 1.32 23.83
N ILE A 166 -24.17 1.79 25.01
CA ILE A 166 -23.90 0.90 26.14
C ILE A 166 -25.24 0.43 26.69
N THR A 167 -25.57 -0.84 26.48
CA THR A 167 -26.84 -1.43 26.89
C THR A 167 -26.82 -2.00 28.30
N ASP A 168 -25.66 -2.38 28.81
CA ASP A 168 -25.51 -2.91 30.16
C ASP A 168 -24.06 -2.76 30.65
N ILE A 169 -23.86 -2.46 31.92
CA ILE A 169 -22.57 -2.47 32.60
C ILE A 169 -22.67 -3.47 33.73
N LYS A 170 -21.76 -4.45 33.75
CA LYS A 170 -21.69 -5.47 34.79
C LYS A 170 -20.41 -5.36 35.61
N VAL A 171 -20.54 -5.35 36.92
CA VAL A 171 -19.41 -5.45 37.86
C VAL A 171 -19.57 -6.80 38.59
N HIS A 172 -18.55 -7.67 38.53
CA HIS A 172 -18.63 -9.03 39.08
C HIS A 172 -19.86 -9.82 38.60
N ASN A 173 -20.21 -9.68 37.30
CA ASN A 173 -21.36 -10.33 36.68
C ASN A 173 -22.75 -9.84 37.15
N VAL A 174 -22.82 -8.73 37.89
CA VAL A 174 -24.06 -8.09 38.34
C VAL A 174 -24.23 -6.77 37.58
N SER A 175 -25.39 -6.59 36.94
CA SER A 175 -25.73 -5.35 36.22
C SER A 175 -25.80 -4.18 37.20
N VAL A 176 -25.08 -3.11 36.90
CA VAL A 176 -25.12 -1.86 37.66
C VAL A 176 -26.12 -0.95 36.95
N ARG A 177 -27.21 -0.59 37.64
CA ARG A 177 -28.23 0.34 37.15
C ARG A 177 -27.93 1.73 37.66
#